data_03f4d597219b5934b66248c9c02b7663
#
_entry.id   03f4d597219b5934b66248c9c02b7663
#
_cell.length_a   1.000
_cell.length_b   1.000
_cell.length_c   1.000
_cell.angle_alpha   90.00
_cell.angle_beta   90.00
_cell.angle_gamma   90.00
#
_symmetry.space_group_name_H-M   'P 1'
#
loop_
_entity.id
_entity.type
_entity.pdbx_description
1 polymer ?
#
loop_
_entity_poly.entity_id
_entity_poly.type
_entity_poly.pdbx_seq_one_letter_code
_entity_poly.pdbx_strand_id
1 'polypeptide(L)'
;RFGNHTTSMVFKVFCGMTLSDTQTGLRAIPRSAVERFTEVSGERFEYETNMLLAMKTMNIPYEEVKIRTVYIEENKSSHFHAIKDSWRIYKLILKHFFRYTLSSLVSAAVDTGMFAFLDWALRATSAMVHDTVPYVGARVVSSLLNFFMNKKLVFQSEEQTGKAMLKYYLLALPQMAAQMLLTNGLYRVLHISENAGGLRTLWYVIVMVCLYFISYTIQQRWVFVKQGAANSADGSQEQDKQ
;
A
#
# COMPACT_ATOMS: atom_id res chain seq x y z
N ARG A 1 6.54 -14.82 20.14
CA ARG A 1 5.49 -13.78 20.28
C ARG A 1 5.84 -12.49 19.52
N PHE A 2 7.07 -11.98 19.62
CA PHE A 2 7.47 -10.73 18.95
C PHE A 2 7.38 -10.84 17.40
N GLY A 3 7.89 -11.92 16.82
CA GLY A 3 7.87 -12.16 15.37
C GLY A 3 6.45 -12.18 14.80
N ASN A 4 5.51 -12.87 15.43
CA ASN A 4 4.13 -12.95 14.99
C ASN A 4 3.44 -11.57 15.04
N HIS A 5 3.64 -10.80 16.13
CA HIS A 5 3.08 -9.46 16.25
C HIS A 5 3.59 -8.53 15.14
N THR A 6 4.90 -8.56 14.85
CA THR A 6 5.50 -7.79 13.76
C THR A 6 4.92 -8.20 12.41
N THR A 7 4.79 -9.51 12.14
CA THR A 7 4.23 -10.02 10.89
C THR A 7 2.75 -9.64 10.75
N SER A 8 1.95 -9.76 11.81
CA SER A 8 0.54 -9.33 11.82
C SER A 8 0.40 -7.83 11.54
N MET A 9 1.27 -6.99 12.12
CA MET A 9 1.31 -5.57 11.82
C MET A 9 1.65 -5.30 10.35
N VAL A 10 2.63 -6.01 9.79
CA VAL A 10 3.02 -5.90 8.39
C VAL A 10 1.86 -6.33 7.47
N PHE A 11 1.17 -7.44 7.77
CA PHE A 11 -0.03 -7.86 7.05
C PHE A 11 -1.13 -6.80 7.10
N LYS A 12 -1.37 -6.20 8.27
CA LYS A 12 -2.36 -5.15 8.45
C LYS A 12 -2.05 -3.91 7.62
N VAL A 13 -0.79 -3.45 7.62
CA VAL A 13 -0.36 -2.23 6.91
C VAL A 13 -0.25 -2.48 5.40
N PHE A 14 0.47 -3.52 4.99
CA PHE A 14 0.83 -3.74 3.58
C PHE A 14 -0.17 -4.60 2.81
N CYS A 15 -0.92 -5.47 3.48
CA CYS A 15 -1.92 -6.33 2.84
C CYS A 15 -3.35 -5.92 3.19
N GLY A 16 -3.56 -5.08 4.21
CA GLY A 16 -4.89 -4.66 4.67
C GLY A 16 -5.70 -5.80 5.29
N MET A 17 -5.04 -6.87 5.79
CA MET A 17 -5.64 -8.00 6.49
C MET A 17 -5.33 -7.91 7.97
N THR A 18 -6.36 -8.05 8.83
CA THR A 18 -6.16 -8.10 10.28
C THR A 18 -6.20 -9.55 10.70
N LEU A 19 -5.05 -10.09 11.08
CA LEU A 19 -4.86 -11.47 11.51
C LEU A 19 -4.21 -11.47 12.89
N SER A 20 -4.74 -12.28 13.81
CA SER A 20 -4.17 -12.45 15.15
C SER A 20 -2.93 -13.35 15.12
N ASP A 21 -2.92 -14.36 14.25
CA ASP A 21 -1.79 -15.24 14.00
C ASP A 21 -1.60 -15.51 12.51
N THR A 22 -0.46 -15.08 11.99
CA THR A 22 -0.10 -15.25 10.57
C THR A 22 0.69 -16.53 10.30
N GLN A 23 1.12 -17.22 11.37
CA GLN A 23 2.01 -18.38 11.30
C GLN A 23 1.31 -19.68 11.71
N THR A 24 0.00 -19.67 11.97
CA THR A 24 -0.74 -20.89 12.28
C THR A 24 -0.87 -21.78 11.04
N GLY A 25 -0.45 -23.05 11.17
CA GLY A 25 -0.63 -24.06 10.15
C GLY A 25 -2.00 -24.76 10.20
N LEU A 26 -2.76 -24.61 11.31
CA LEU A 26 -4.07 -25.24 11.43
C LEU A 26 -5.12 -24.39 10.71
N ARG A 27 -5.64 -24.94 9.60
CA ARG A 27 -6.65 -24.25 8.77
C ARG A 27 -7.69 -25.25 8.28
N ALA A 28 -8.96 -24.89 8.44
CA ALA A 28 -10.07 -25.60 7.80
C ALA A 28 -10.38 -24.90 6.46
N ILE A 29 -10.29 -25.64 5.37
CA ILE A 29 -10.48 -25.11 4.02
C ILE A 29 -11.77 -25.71 3.45
N PRO A 30 -12.77 -24.89 3.07
CA PRO A 30 -13.97 -25.39 2.45
C PRO A 30 -13.67 -26.01 1.07
N ARG A 31 -14.39 -27.05 0.69
CA ARG A 31 -14.19 -27.76 -0.58
C ARG A 31 -14.18 -26.83 -1.79
N SER A 32 -15.01 -25.80 -1.78
CA SER A 32 -15.10 -24.79 -2.86
C SER A 32 -13.84 -23.94 -3.03
N ALA A 33 -12.97 -23.89 -2.03
CA ALA A 33 -11.72 -23.11 -2.07
C ALA A 33 -10.49 -23.99 -2.32
N VAL A 34 -10.59 -25.31 -2.15
CA VAL A 34 -9.45 -26.25 -2.27
C VAL A 34 -8.77 -26.10 -3.64
N GLU A 35 -9.55 -26.20 -4.72
CA GLU A 35 -9.03 -26.13 -6.10
C GLU A 35 -8.25 -24.83 -6.33
N ARG A 36 -8.77 -23.69 -5.84
CA ARG A 36 -8.09 -22.40 -5.97
C ARG A 36 -6.78 -22.33 -5.17
N PHE A 37 -6.70 -23.02 -4.05
CA PHE A 37 -5.48 -23.06 -3.25
C PHE A 37 -4.41 -24.00 -3.82
N THR A 38 -4.76 -24.98 -4.64
CA THR A 38 -3.76 -25.80 -5.34
C THR A 38 -2.95 -25.01 -6.37
N GLU A 39 -3.49 -23.90 -6.88
CA GLU A 39 -2.81 -23.00 -7.81
C GLU A 39 -1.88 -22.00 -7.09
N VAL A 40 -1.94 -21.92 -5.76
CA VAL A 40 -1.10 -21.01 -4.99
C VAL A 40 0.34 -21.52 -4.95
N SER A 41 1.27 -20.69 -5.38
CA SER A 41 2.71 -21.00 -5.39
C SER A 41 3.31 -21.04 -3.99
N GLY A 42 4.38 -21.84 -3.81
CA GLY A 42 5.12 -21.98 -2.55
C GLY A 42 5.09 -23.41 -2.04
N GLU A 43 6.16 -23.84 -1.37
CA GLU A 43 6.32 -25.25 -0.91
C GLU A 43 6.51 -25.37 0.61
N ARG A 44 6.70 -24.23 1.31
CA ARG A 44 7.01 -24.22 2.74
C ARG A 44 6.22 -23.09 3.46
N PHE A 45 6.86 -22.40 4.37
CA PHE A 45 6.27 -21.27 5.11
C PHE A 45 5.76 -20.14 4.19
N GLU A 46 6.38 -19.97 3.01
CA GLU A 46 5.89 -19.05 1.99
C GLU A 46 4.52 -19.44 1.42
N TYR A 47 4.19 -20.74 1.34
CA TYR A 47 2.88 -21.21 0.89
C TYR A 47 1.76 -20.74 1.83
N GLU A 48 1.96 -20.84 3.14
CA GLU A 48 0.99 -20.36 4.13
C GLU A 48 0.72 -18.86 4.01
N THR A 49 1.77 -18.10 3.75
CA THR A 49 1.69 -16.65 3.51
C THR A 49 0.99 -16.35 2.18
N ASN A 50 1.34 -17.07 1.12
CA ASN A 50 0.71 -16.93 -0.20
C ASN A 50 -0.77 -17.29 -0.15
N MET A 51 -1.14 -18.31 0.61
CA MET A 51 -2.53 -18.69 0.84
C MET A 51 -3.33 -17.53 1.49
N LEU A 52 -2.79 -16.87 2.53
CA LEU A 52 -3.41 -15.71 3.15
C LEU A 52 -3.57 -14.55 2.15
N LEU A 53 -2.55 -14.29 1.33
CA LEU A 53 -2.62 -13.27 0.29
C LEU A 53 -3.63 -13.65 -0.80
N ALA A 54 -3.69 -14.93 -1.19
CA ALA A 54 -4.65 -15.44 -2.15
C ALA A 54 -6.08 -15.33 -1.65
N MET A 55 -6.35 -15.61 -0.37
CA MET A 55 -7.67 -15.42 0.23
C MET A 55 -8.18 -13.98 0.01
N LYS A 56 -7.32 -12.98 0.23
CA LYS A 56 -7.68 -11.59 -0.05
C LYS A 56 -7.90 -11.33 -1.53
N THR A 57 -7.03 -11.84 -2.39
CA THR A 57 -7.11 -11.62 -3.84
C THR A 57 -8.34 -12.29 -4.45
N MET A 58 -8.69 -13.47 -3.96
CA MET A 58 -9.83 -14.27 -4.40
C MET A 58 -11.13 -13.96 -3.64
N ASN A 59 -11.07 -13.00 -2.71
CA ASN A 59 -12.18 -12.61 -1.82
C ASN A 59 -12.81 -13.80 -1.09
N ILE A 60 -11.97 -14.70 -0.55
CA ILE A 60 -12.42 -15.84 0.24
C ILE A 60 -12.63 -15.35 1.68
N PRO A 61 -13.83 -15.43 2.23
CA PRO A 61 -14.09 -15.06 3.62
C PRO A 61 -13.35 -15.99 4.56
N TYR A 62 -12.91 -15.47 5.71
CA TYR A 62 -12.24 -16.26 6.74
C TYR A 62 -12.70 -15.85 8.12
N GLU A 63 -12.65 -16.81 9.03
CA GLU A 63 -12.93 -16.60 10.45
C GLU A 63 -11.78 -17.16 11.28
N GLU A 64 -11.41 -16.47 12.34
CA GLU A 64 -10.39 -16.90 13.27
C GLU A 64 -11.03 -17.55 14.49
N VAL A 65 -10.78 -18.83 14.67
CA VAL A 65 -11.26 -19.60 15.83
C VAL A 65 -10.15 -19.69 16.86
N LYS A 66 -10.42 -19.25 18.07
CA LYS A 66 -9.45 -19.32 19.17
C LYS A 66 -9.24 -20.77 19.61
N ILE A 67 -8.01 -21.23 19.51
CA ILE A 67 -7.60 -22.58 19.92
C ILE A 67 -6.62 -22.53 21.09
N ARG A 68 -6.47 -23.63 21.81
CA ARG A 68 -5.44 -23.82 22.81
C ARG A 68 -4.17 -24.36 22.13
N THR A 69 -3.10 -23.59 22.15
CA THR A 69 -1.80 -24.06 21.62
C THR A 69 -1.07 -24.86 22.70
N VAL A 70 -0.66 -26.07 22.37
CA VAL A 70 0.16 -26.94 23.23
C VAL A 70 1.56 -27.02 22.61
N TYR A 71 2.55 -26.56 23.34
CA TYR A 71 3.94 -26.66 22.91
C TYR A 71 4.52 -28.00 23.39
N ILE A 72 4.98 -28.83 22.47
CA ILE A 72 5.66 -30.09 22.77
C ILE A 72 7.15 -29.82 22.70
N GLU A 73 7.90 -30.19 23.76
CA GLU A 73 9.37 -30.07 23.86
C GLU A 73 9.90 -28.66 23.47
N GLU A 74 9.24 -27.59 23.93
CA GLU A 74 9.64 -26.21 23.68
C GLU A 74 9.89 -25.88 22.19
N ASN A 75 9.18 -26.52 21.28
CA ASN A 75 9.34 -26.35 19.81
C ASN A 75 10.69 -26.84 19.23
N LYS A 76 11.38 -27.75 19.84
CA LYS A 76 12.66 -28.31 19.32
C LYS A 76 12.52 -28.96 17.93
N SER A 77 11.31 -29.36 17.56
CA SER A 77 11.00 -29.93 16.25
C SER A 77 10.72 -28.91 15.13
N SER A 78 10.77 -27.62 15.42
CA SER A 78 10.51 -26.59 14.42
C SER A 78 11.66 -26.44 13.45
N HIS A 79 11.41 -26.63 12.16
CA HIS A 79 12.37 -26.41 11.06
C HIS A 79 12.37 -24.97 10.55
N PHE A 80 11.80 -24.01 11.30
CA PHE A 80 11.73 -22.60 10.93
C PHE A 80 13.09 -21.92 11.14
N HIS A 81 13.71 -21.45 10.06
CA HIS A 81 14.91 -20.63 10.10
C HIS A 81 14.53 -19.16 10.20
N ALA A 82 14.58 -18.60 11.42
CA ALA A 82 14.03 -17.29 11.73
C ALA A 82 14.43 -16.16 10.74
N ILE A 83 15.68 -16.10 10.30
CA ILE A 83 16.15 -15.05 9.38
C ILE A 83 15.74 -15.36 7.93
N LYS A 84 16.03 -16.56 7.45
CA LYS A 84 15.83 -16.95 6.04
C LYS A 84 14.35 -17.01 5.65
N ASP A 85 13.53 -17.62 6.51
CA ASP A 85 12.11 -17.79 6.23
C ASP A 85 11.35 -16.48 6.45
N SER A 86 11.72 -15.68 7.48
CA SER A 86 11.18 -14.33 7.64
C SER A 86 11.50 -13.44 6.43
N TRP A 87 12.72 -13.49 5.90
CA TRP A 87 13.08 -12.71 4.71
C TRP A 87 12.23 -13.07 3.49
N ARG A 88 11.96 -14.37 3.27
CA ARG A 88 11.10 -14.84 2.18
C ARG A 88 9.67 -14.30 2.35
N ILE A 89 9.13 -14.40 3.56
CA ILE A 89 7.79 -13.89 3.91
C ILE A 89 7.70 -12.37 3.69
N TYR A 90 8.66 -11.61 4.23
CA TYR A 90 8.66 -10.15 4.06
C TYR A 90 8.84 -9.72 2.61
N LYS A 91 9.72 -10.37 1.85
CA LYS A 91 9.88 -10.11 0.41
C LYS A 91 8.56 -10.26 -0.34
N LEU A 92 7.78 -11.26 0.00
CA LEU A 92 6.48 -11.53 -0.60
C LEU A 92 5.46 -10.42 -0.27
N ILE A 93 5.33 -10.09 1.02
CA ILE A 93 4.39 -9.08 1.50
C ILE A 93 4.75 -7.69 0.95
N LEU A 94 6.04 -7.36 0.94
CA LEU A 94 6.54 -6.06 0.49
C LEU A 94 6.56 -5.92 -1.03
N LYS A 95 6.33 -6.99 -1.80
CA LYS A 95 6.32 -6.93 -3.28
C LYS A 95 5.38 -5.86 -3.83
N HIS A 96 4.19 -5.73 -3.28
CA HIS A 96 3.23 -4.70 -3.69
C HIS A 96 3.69 -3.30 -3.29
N PHE A 97 4.29 -3.16 -2.12
CA PHE A 97 4.85 -1.91 -1.66
C PHE A 97 6.04 -1.45 -2.54
N PHE A 98 6.94 -2.37 -2.92
CA PHE A 98 8.02 -2.04 -3.84
C PHE A 98 7.52 -1.61 -5.22
N ARG A 99 6.45 -2.25 -5.74
CA ARG A 99 5.82 -1.81 -6.99
C ARG A 99 5.24 -0.41 -6.87
N TYR A 100 4.62 -0.10 -5.75
CA TYR A 100 4.09 1.24 -5.47
C TYR A 100 5.22 2.29 -5.40
N THR A 101 6.31 1.98 -4.70
CA THR A 101 7.49 2.85 -4.64
C THR A 101 8.07 3.07 -6.03
N LEU A 102 8.23 2.03 -6.82
CA LEU A 102 8.74 2.12 -8.19
C LEU A 102 7.83 2.98 -9.08
N SER A 103 6.50 2.81 -8.99
CA SER A 103 5.57 3.65 -9.75
C SER A 103 5.69 5.13 -9.38
N SER A 104 5.90 5.43 -8.10
CA SER A 104 6.11 6.80 -7.61
C SER A 104 7.43 7.40 -8.11
N LEU A 105 8.51 6.61 -8.12
CA LEU A 105 9.81 7.04 -8.65
C LEU A 105 9.76 7.29 -10.16
N VAL A 106 9.12 6.41 -10.92
CA VAL A 106 8.92 6.61 -12.37
C VAL A 106 8.11 7.89 -12.64
N SER A 107 7.04 8.11 -11.88
CA SER A 107 6.23 9.31 -12.01
C SER A 107 7.00 10.58 -11.67
N ALA A 108 7.87 10.55 -10.65
CA ALA A 108 8.75 11.66 -10.30
C ALA A 108 9.79 11.95 -11.39
N ALA A 109 10.36 10.91 -12.00
CA ALA A 109 11.28 11.07 -13.13
C ALA A 109 10.59 11.69 -14.35
N VAL A 110 9.35 11.26 -14.66
CA VAL A 110 8.54 11.83 -15.73
C VAL A 110 8.13 13.27 -15.42
N ASP A 111 7.78 13.59 -14.17
CA ASP A 111 7.49 14.96 -13.72
C ASP A 111 8.66 15.90 -14.01
N THR A 112 9.85 15.50 -13.55
CA THR A 112 11.09 16.28 -13.75
C THR A 112 11.47 16.40 -15.23
N GLY A 113 11.39 15.31 -15.98
CA GLY A 113 11.71 15.31 -17.42
C GLY A 113 10.72 16.14 -18.23
N MET A 114 9.42 16.04 -17.94
CA MET A 114 8.38 16.82 -18.59
C MET A 114 8.51 18.32 -18.26
N PHE A 115 8.81 18.64 -17.01
CA PHE A 115 9.07 20.01 -16.60
C PHE A 115 10.25 20.59 -17.40
N ALA A 116 11.39 19.90 -17.44
CA ALA A 116 12.58 20.36 -18.17
C ALA A 116 12.32 20.50 -19.68
N PHE A 117 11.54 19.59 -20.26
CA PHE A 117 11.16 19.65 -21.67
C PHE A 117 10.26 20.85 -21.96
N LEU A 118 9.22 21.08 -21.17
CA LEU A 118 8.31 22.20 -21.35
C LEU A 118 8.98 23.54 -21.09
N ASP A 119 9.83 23.63 -20.07
CA ASP A 119 10.66 24.80 -19.79
C ASP A 119 11.53 25.18 -20.99
N TRP A 120 12.22 24.18 -21.56
CA TRP A 120 13.03 24.38 -22.76
C TRP A 120 12.18 24.79 -23.97
N ALA A 121 11.05 24.11 -24.22
CA ALA A 121 10.22 24.34 -25.39
C ALA A 121 9.50 25.71 -25.36
N LEU A 122 9.18 26.22 -24.18
CA LEU A 122 8.42 27.45 -23.98
C LEU A 122 9.30 28.68 -23.69
N ARG A 123 10.61 28.60 -23.77
CA ARG A 123 11.55 29.72 -23.48
C ARG A 123 11.30 30.98 -24.29
N ALA A 124 10.74 30.87 -25.51
CA ALA A 124 10.46 31.99 -26.36
C ALA A 124 9.05 32.56 -26.20
N THR A 125 8.27 32.05 -25.23
CA THR A 125 6.89 32.50 -24.98
C THR A 125 6.84 33.62 -23.94
N SER A 126 5.64 34.14 -23.65
CA SER A 126 5.44 35.15 -22.61
C SER A 126 5.83 34.57 -21.22
N ALA A 127 6.35 35.44 -20.34
CA ALA A 127 6.79 35.06 -19.00
C ALA A 127 5.70 34.28 -18.22
N MET A 128 4.44 34.71 -18.30
CA MET A 128 3.31 34.02 -17.63
C MET A 128 3.15 32.58 -18.10
N VAL A 129 3.29 32.31 -19.39
CA VAL A 129 3.20 30.95 -19.97
C VAL A 129 4.42 30.13 -19.58
N HIS A 130 5.62 30.69 -19.72
CA HIS A 130 6.86 30.03 -19.37
C HIS A 130 6.92 29.66 -17.88
N ASP A 131 6.47 30.53 -16.98
CA ASP A 131 6.54 30.28 -15.54
C ASP A 131 5.44 29.36 -15.01
N THR A 132 4.34 29.16 -15.74
CA THR A 132 3.18 28.40 -15.24
C THR A 132 3.02 27.05 -15.93
N VAL A 133 3.11 27.01 -17.26
CA VAL A 133 2.78 25.81 -18.03
C VAL A 133 3.71 24.63 -17.75
N PRO A 134 5.04 24.78 -17.58
CA PRO A 134 5.91 23.66 -17.25
C PRO A 134 5.54 22.99 -15.91
N TYR A 135 5.24 23.76 -14.87
CA TYR A 135 4.86 23.22 -13.58
C TYR A 135 3.52 22.46 -13.62
N VAL A 136 2.50 23.10 -14.17
CA VAL A 136 1.15 22.51 -14.23
C VAL A 136 1.13 21.33 -15.18
N GLY A 137 1.71 21.47 -16.37
CA GLY A 137 1.75 20.43 -17.38
C GLY A 137 2.49 19.17 -16.93
N ALA A 138 3.69 19.34 -16.35
CA ALA A 138 4.45 18.22 -15.79
C ALA A 138 3.66 17.50 -14.69
N ARG A 139 3.03 18.26 -13.78
CA ARG A 139 2.25 17.70 -12.68
C ARG A 139 1.01 16.94 -13.15
N VAL A 140 0.31 17.44 -14.16
CA VAL A 140 -0.85 16.75 -14.74
C VAL A 140 -0.42 15.43 -15.35
N VAL A 141 0.62 15.44 -16.20
CA VAL A 141 1.11 14.23 -16.88
C VAL A 141 1.61 13.20 -15.88
N SER A 142 2.45 13.60 -14.92
CA SER A 142 3.03 12.68 -13.92
C SER A 142 1.98 12.11 -12.98
N SER A 143 0.97 12.90 -12.56
CA SER A 143 -0.10 12.42 -11.68
C SER A 143 -1.03 11.43 -12.39
N LEU A 144 -1.35 11.66 -13.67
CA LEU A 144 -2.11 10.71 -14.48
C LEU A 144 -1.34 9.40 -14.67
N LEU A 145 -0.05 9.49 -14.99
CA LEU A 145 0.81 8.31 -15.10
C LEU A 145 0.84 7.51 -13.78
N ASN A 146 1.05 8.18 -12.66
CA ASN A 146 1.05 7.56 -11.33
C ASN A 146 -0.29 6.87 -11.04
N PHE A 147 -1.41 7.54 -11.32
CA PHE A 147 -2.75 6.96 -11.17
C PHE A 147 -2.90 5.66 -11.98
N PHE A 148 -2.56 5.66 -13.26
CA PHE A 148 -2.71 4.47 -14.11
C PHE A 148 -1.75 3.35 -13.74
N MET A 149 -0.50 3.66 -13.39
CA MET A 149 0.45 2.68 -12.88
C MET A 149 -0.04 2.05 -11.57
N ASN A 150 -0.50 2.86 -10.63
CA ASN A 150 -1.03 2.35 -9.37
C ASN A 150 -2.28 1.50 -9.60
N LYS A 151 -3.22 1.96 -10.43
CA LYS A 151 -4.44 1.20 -10.73
C LYS A 151 -4.14 -0.15 -11.39
N LYS A 152 -3.32 -0.18 -12.45
CA LYS A 152 -3.10 -1.36 -13.29
C LYS A 152 -1.98 -2.28 -12.81
N LEU A 153 -0.83 -1.71 -12.39
CA LEU A 153 0.38 -2.49 -12.11
C LEU A 153 0.56 -2.78 -10.61
N VAL A 154 0.20 -1.83 -9.74
CA VAL A 154 0.40 -1.98 -8.30
C VAL A 154 -0.78 -2.72 -7.67
N PHE A 155 -1.97 -2.12 -7.74
CA PHE A 155 -3.16 -2.61 -7.03
C PHE A 155 -4.03 -3.54 -7.88
N GLN A 156 -3.85 -3.55 -9.20
CA GLN A 156 -4.64 -4.36 -10.15
C GLN A 156 -6.15 -4.22 -9.88
N SER A 157 -6.60 -2.97 -9.74
CA SER A 157 -7.96 -2.63 -9.35
C SER A 157 -8.92 -2.68 -10.53
N GLU A 158 -10.07 -3.31 -10.32
CA GLU A 158 -11.19 -3.38 -11.27
C GLU A 158 -12.19 -2.24 -11.06
N GLU A 159 -11.99 -1.39 -10.05
CA GLU A 159 -12.84 -0.22 -9.79
C GLU A 159 -13.01 0.62 -11.07
N GLN A 160 -14.21 1.15 -11.28
CA GLN A 160 -14.48 2.03 -12.41
C GLN A 160 -13.51 3.21 -12.44
N THR A 161 -12.86 3.47 -13.60
CA THR A 161 -11.74 4.42 -13.71
C THR A 161 -12.11 5.81 -13.24
N GLY A 162 -13.30 6.32 -13.57
CA GLY A 162 -13.74 7.65 -13.13
C GLY A 162 -13.90 7.77 -11.62
N LYS A 163 -14.51 6.75 -10.98
CA LYS A 163 -14.65 6.71 -9.49
C LYS A 163 -13.29 6.60 -8.81
N ALA A 164 -12.42 5.73 -9.31
CA ALA A 164 -11.07 5.58 -8.77
C ALA A 164 -10.25 6.87 -8.93
N MET A 165 -10.35 7.56 -10.06
CA MET A 165 -9.67 8.82 -10.33
C MET A 165 -10.17 9.94 -9.39
N LEU A 166 -11.46 10.05 -9.19
CA LEU A 166 -12.04 11.00 -8.23
C LEU A 166 -11.51 10.75 -6.81
N LYS A 167 -11.57 9.49 -6.34
CA LYS A 167 -11.03 9.12 -5.02
C LYS A 167 -9.53 9.39 -4.91
N TYR A 168 -8.76 9.13 -5.98
CA TYR A 168 -7.33 9.40 -6.02
C TYR A 168 -7.02 10.89 -5.83
N TYR A 169 -7.70 11.78 -6.55
CA TYR A 169 -7.48 13.22 -6.40
C TYR A 169 -8.05 13.78 -5.10
N LEU A 170 -9.17 13.23 -4.59
CA LEU A 170 -9.67 13.55 -3.26
C LEU A 170 -8.69 13.17 -2.14
N LEU A 171 -7.80 12.22 -2.36
CA LEU A 171 -6.71 11.90 -1.45
C LEU A 171 -5.47 12.77 -1.70
N ALA A 172 -5.07 12.93 -2.96
CA ALA A 172 -3.82 13.60 -3.33
C ALA A 172 -3.80 15.09 -2.95
N LEU A 173 -4.92 15.82 -3.19
CA LEU A 173 -4.99 17.24 -2.88
C LEU A 173 -4.91 17.55 -1.38
N PRO A 174 -5.70 16.89 -0.49
CA PRO A 174 -5.54 17.07 0.95
C PRO A 174 -4.17 16.62 1.46
N GLN A 175 -3.55 15.62 0.85
CA GLN A 175 -2.22 15.17 1.22
C GLN A 175 -1.16 16.24 0.96
N MET A 176 -1.25 16.99 -0.14
CA MET A 176 -0.37 18.13 -0.41
C MET A 176 -0.52 19.22 0.65
N ALA A 177 -1.76 19.57 1.00
CA ALA A 177 -2.05 20.52 2.07
C ALA A 177 -1.53 20.03 3.43
N ALA A 178 -1.74 18.75 3.75
CA ALA A 178 -1.26 18.13 4.99
C ALA A 178 0.28 18.15 5.06
N GLN A 179 0.98 17.86 3.97
CA GLN A 179 2.45 17.97 3.91
C GLN A 179 2.92 19.35 4.31
N MET A 180 2.34 20.39 3.74
CA MET A 180 2.69 21.78 4.02
C MET A 180 2.37 22.18 5.46
N LEU A 181 1.16 21.88 5.93
CA LEU A 181 0.70 22.23 7.27
C LEU A 181 1.50 21.51 8.37
N LEU A 182 1.71 20.20 8.22
CA LEU A 182 2.45 19.40 9.21
C LEU A 182 3.91 19.81 9.25
N THR A 183 4.54 20.04 8.10
CA THR A 183 5.94 20.47 8.05
C THR A 183 6.14 21.83 8.70
N ASN A 184 5.32 22.83 8.34
CA ASN A 184 5.41 24.18 8.93
C ASN A 184 5.01 24.19 10.41
N GLY A 185 3.99 23.42 10.79
CA GLY A 185 3.61 23.24 12.19
C GLY A 185 4.74 22.67 13.02
N LEU A 186 5.41 21.63 12.50
CA LEU A 186 6.54 20.99 13.16
C LEU A 186 7.74 21.94 13.33
N TYR A 187 8.04 22.77 12.30
CA TYR A 187 9.09 23.78 12.40
C TYR A 187 8.82 24.78 13.50
N ARG A 188 7.56 25.21 13.67
CA ARG A 188 7.14 26.13 14.74
C ARG A 188 7.24 25.49 16.12
N VAL A 189 6.70 24.28 16.29
CA VAL A 189 6.69 23.56 17.57
C VAL A 189 8.11 23.23 18.06
N LEU A 190 8.99 22.81 17.15
CA LEU A 190 10.37 22.47 17.47
C LEU A 190 11.32 23.68 17.44
N HIS A 191 10.80 24.90 17.22
CA HIS A 191 11.59 26.13 17.13
C HIS A 191 12.76 26.04 16.14
N ILE A 192 12.58 25.39 14.99
CA ILE A 192 13.61 25.17 13.99
C ILE A 192 13.88 26.48 13.24
N SER A 193 15.08 27.02 13.42
CA SER A 193 15.54 28.25 12.75
C SER A 193 15.47 28.11 11.22
N GLU A 194 15.20 29.24 10.53
CA GLU A 194 15.21 29.29 9.07
C GLU A 194 16.60 28.97 8.49
N ASN A 195 17.65 29.26 9.21
CA ASN A 195 19.03 29.00 8.81
C ASN A 195 19.47 27.53 9.02
N ALA A 196 18.65 26.70 9.69
CA ALA A 196 18.94 25.29 9.93
C ALA A 196 18.51 24.40 8.74
N GLY A 197 19.02 24.68 7.54
CA GLY A 197 18.58 24.01 6.29
C GLY A 197 18.62 22.49 6.35
N GLY A 198 19.66 21.88 6.89
CA GLY A 198 19.76 20.42 7.02
C GLY A 198 18.70 19.81 7.94
N LEU A 199 18.42 20.45 9.08
CA LEU A 199 17.42 19.99 10.03
C LEU A 199 15.99 20.17 9.46
N ARG A 200 15.73 21.27 8.76
CA ARG A 200 14.45 21.48 8.06
C ARG A 200 14.20 20.42 7.00
N THR A 201 15.21 20.11 6.18
CA THR A 201 15.14 19.06 5.17
C THR A 201 14.86 17.70 5.80
N LEU A 202 15.53 17.36 6.90
CA LEU A 202 15.32 16.11 7.63
C LEU A 202 13.83 15.95 8.05
N TRP A 203 13.28 16.96 8.71
CA TRP A 203 11.88 16.92 9.15
C TRP A 203 10.89 16.92 7.99
N TYR A 204 11.17 17.66 6.92
CA TYR A 204 10.38 17.58 5.69
C TYR A 204 10.32 16.16 5.14
N VAL A 205 11.47 15.47 5.07
CA VAL A 205 11.54 14.09 4.59
C VAL A 205 10.80 13.13 5.53
N ILE A 206 10.92 13.30 6.85
CA ILE A 206 10.19 12.48 7.82
C ILE A 206 8.66 12.60 7.61
N VAL A 207 8.14 13.82 7.52
CA VAL A 207 6.71 14.05 7.26
C VAL A 207 6.29 13.45 5.92
N MET A 208 7.11 13.64 4.87
CA MET A 208 6.86 13.07 3.55
C MET A 208 6.77 11.53 3.60
N VAL A 209 7.70 10.87 4.28
CA VAL A 209 7.71 9.41 4.43
C VAL A 209 6.50 8.92 5.22
N CYS A 210 6.12 9.59 6.31
CA CYS A 210 4.91 9.24 7.05
C CYS A 210 3.65 9.35 6.19
N LEU A 211 3.49 10.46 5.47
CA LEU A 211 2.35 10.66 4.57
C LEU A 211 2.34 9.68 3.39
N TYR A 212 3.51 9.27 2.91
CA TYR A 212 3.64 8.26 1.86
C TYR A 212 3.07 6.89 2.30
N PHE A 213 3.39 6.43 3.52
CA PHE A 213 2.82 5.19 4.08
C PHE A 213 1.31 5.30 4.32
N ILE A 214 0.84 6.45 4.80
CA ILE A 214 -0.59 6.72 4.98
C ILE A 214 -1.30 6.68 3.62
N SER A 215 -0.75 7.35 2.62
CA SER A 215 -1.28 7.37 1.25
C SER A 215 -1.35 5.97 0.64
N TYR A 216 -0.28 5.18 0.76
CA TYR A 216 -0.27 3.79 0.31
C TYR A 216 -1.43 2.99 0.92
N THR A 217 -1.60 3.11 2.24
CA THR A 217 -2.65 2.36 2.97
C THR A 217 -4.05 2.79 2.54
N ILE A 218 -4.29 4.10 2.36
CA ILE A 218 -5.59 4.62 1.93
C ILE A 218 -5.85 4.24 0.45
N GLN A 219 -4.84 4.36 -0.42
CA GLN A 219 -4.99 3.96 -1.82
C GLN A 219 -5.36 2.49 -1.95
N GLN A 220 -4.72 1.62 -1.17
CA GLN A 220 -5.00 0.18 -1.18
C GLN A 220 -6.41 -0.16 -0.69
N ARG A 221 -6.92 0.56 0.31
CA ARG A 221 -8.17 0.21 1.00
C ARG A 221 -9.40 0.95 0.48
N TRP A 222 -9.22 2.11 -0.10
CA TRP A 222 -10.32 2.98 -0.47
C TRP A 222 -10.32 3.40 -1.93
N VAL A 223 -9.15 3.76 -2.50
CA VAL A 223 -9.07 4.24 -3.89
C VAL A 223 -9.12 3.09 -4.89
N PHE A 224 -8.32 2.05 -4.68
CA PHE A 224 -8.13 0.93 -5.60
C PHE A 224 -8.63 -0.38 -5.00
N VAL A 225 -9.88 -0.42 -4.57
CA VAL A 225 -10.51 -1.63 -4.03
C VAL A 225 -10.77 -2.62 -5.15
N LYS A 226 -10.46 -3.91 -4.95
CA LYS A 226 -10.93 -4.99 -5.82
C LYS A 226 -12.40 -5.27 -5.51
N GLN A 227 -13.26 -5.30 -6.53
CA GLN A 227 -14.71 -5.50 -6.40
C GLN A 227 -15.07 -6.92 -5.96
N GLY A 228 -14.65 -7.37 -4.84
CA GLY A 228 -15.14 -8.59 -4.22
C GLY A 228 -15.70 -8.34 -2.81
N ALA A 229 -15.32 -7.21 -2.21
CA ALA A 229 -15.67 -6.90 -0.83
C ALA A 229 -17.01 -6.16 -0.66
N ALA A 230 -17.55 -5.57 -1.72
CA ALA A 230 -18.78 -4.76 -1.63
C ALA A 230 -20.07 -5.61 -1.64
N ASN A 231 -20.05 -6.76 -2.32
CA ASN A 231 -21.25 -7.60 -2.42
C ASN A 231 -21.53 -8.48 -1.19
N SER A 232 -20.55 -8.66 -0.30
CA SER A 232 -20.75 -9.46 0.92
C SER A 232 -21.36 -8.65 2.08
N ALA A 233 -21.31 -7.33 2.04
CA ALA A 233 -21.92 -6.48 3.06
C ALA A 233 -23.42 -6.23 2.77
N ASP A 234 -23.85 -6.30 1.52
CA ASP A 234 -25.24 -6.07 1.12
C ASP A 234 -26.09 -7.35 1.18
N GLY A 235 -25.46 -8.52 0.92
CA GLY A 235 -26.13 -9.82 0.99
C GLY A 235 -26.42 -10.34 2.39
N SER A 236 -25.75 -9.84 3.42
CA SER A 236 -26.00 -10.24 4.81
C SER A 236 -27.18 -9.52 5.47
N GLN A 237 -27.67 -8.42 4.87
CA GLN A 237 -28.86 -7.71 5.39
C GLN A 237 -30.17 -8.22 4.81
N GLU A 238 -30.16 -9.01 3.73
CA GLU A 238 -31.38 -9.58 3.15
C GLU A 238 -31.73 -10.96 3.71
N GLN A 239 -30.78 -11.69 4.30
CA GLN A 239 -31.07 -13.01 4.90
C GLN A 239 -31.61 -12.97 6.33
N ASP A 240 -31.52 -11.84 7.02
CA ASP A 240 -32.09 -11.66 8.37
C ASP A 240 -33.56 -11.16 8.35
N LYS A 241 -34.21 -11.11 7.18
CA LYS A 241 -35.59 -10.65 6.99
C LYS A 241 -36.55 -11.71 6.39
N GLN A 242 -36.10 -12.93 6.32
CA GLN A 242 -36.96 -14.08 6.01
C GLN A 242 -36.92 -15.08 7.19
#